data_17e5bbf82a44d47bb2af65318f81f69d
#
_entry.id   17e5bbf82a44d47bb2af65318f81f69d
#
_cell.length_a   1.000
_cell.length_b   1.000
_cell.length_c   1.000
_cell.angle_alpha   90.00
_cell.angle_beta   90.00
_cell.angle_gamma   90.00
#
_symmetry.space_group_name_H-M   'P 1'
#
loop_
_entity.id
_entity.type
_entity.pdbx_description
1 polymer ?
#
loop_
_entity_poly.entity_id
_entity_poly.type
_entity_poly.pdbx_seq_one_letter_code
_entity_poly.pdbx_strand_id
1 'polypeptide(L)'
;MKFKTTPYHFDLLKDEERLSAFYEAIKELSTSQELAYDLGCGSGILSFFLNSYFKEIIAIEQDFKASRCAKENLKSFKNIEVVNEDVLKYDFSKKCDLIVCEMLDTALIDEEEVPVLNHARNYLKENGKIIPQGIINTIELARLERDYIHYDEDVNCKTLSKPVIYDEINFLNDINPNFEKIITLKANKDSLVNGLKITTITK
;
A
#
# COMPACT_ATOMS: atom_id res chain seq x y z
N MET A 1 6.64 -1.33 -23.52
CA MET A 1 7.68 -1.96 -22.68
C MET A 1 7.12 -3.26 -22.13
N LYS A 2 7.91 -4.34 -21.98
CA LYS A 2 7.42 -5.58 -21.36
C LYS A 2 8.09 -5.72 -19.99
N PHE A 3 7.31 -5.59 -18.92
CA PHE A 3 7.79 -5.74 -17.54
C PHE A 3 8.07 -7.20 -17.20
N LYS A 4 9.22 -7.45 -16.59
CA LYS A 4 9.52 -8.70 -15.90
C LYS A 4 8.95 -8.65 -14.50
N THR A 5 8.43 -9.76 -14.02
CA THR A 5 7.80 -9.82 -12.71
C THR A 5 7.97 -11.20 -12.09
N THR A 6 7.83 -11.31 -10.78
CA THR A 6 7.63 -12.59 -10.08
C THR A 6 6.18 -13.06 -10.26
N PRO A 7 5.87 -14.34 -10.05
CA PRO A 7 4.49 -14.83 -10.10
C PRO A 7 3.54 -14.05 -9.17
N TYR A 8 3.98 -13.73 -7.97
CA TYR A 8 3.20 -12.94 -7.00
C TYR A 8 2.82 -11.55 -7.54
N HIS A 9 3.78 -10.79 -8.10
CA HIS A 9 3.53 -9.46 -8.63
C HIS A 9 2.83 -9.46 -10.00
N PHE A 10 2.64 -10.61 -10.63
CA PHE A 10 2.05 -10.67 -11.96
C PHE A 10 0.58 -10.24 -11.97
N ASP A 11 -0.19 -10.68 -10.99
CA ASP A 11 -1.61 -10.32 -10.89
C ASP A 11 -1.78 -8.88 -10.44
N LEU A 12 -0.90 -8.37 -9.59
CA LEU A 12 -0.85 -6.96 -9.21
C LEU A 12 -0.61 -6.03 -10.41
N LEU A 13 0.15 -6.48 -11.42
CA LEU A 13 0.37 -5.72 -12.65
C LEU A 13 -0.82 -5.75 -13.63
N LYS A 14 -1.79 -6.65 -13.44
CA LYS A 14 -3.02 -6.70 -14.24
C LYS A 14 -4.15 -5.89 -13.63
N ASP A 15 -4.03 -5.50 -12.39
CA ASP A 15 -5.01 -4.65 -11.72
C ASP A 15 -4.93 -3.23 -12.29
N GLU A 16 -5.68 -3.00 -13.38
CA GLU A 16 -5.69 -1.72 -14.09
C GLU A 16 -6.31 -0.61 -13.24
N GLU A 17 -7.30 -0.91 -12.42
CA GLU A 17 -7.96 0.06 -11.54
C GLU A 17 -6.97 0.57 -10.49
N ARG A 18 -6.29 -0.34 -9.81
CA ARG A 18 -5.25 -0.01 -8.83
C ARG A 18 -4.11 0.79 -9.45
N LEU A 19 -3.56 0.32 -10.59
CA LEU A 19 -2.46 1.01 -11.25
C LEU A 19 -2.86 2.40 -11.75
N SER A 20 -4.09 2.56 -12.27
CA SER A 20 -4.61 3.86 -12.70
C SER A 20 -4.75 4.82 -11.53
N ALA A 21 -5.24 4.36 -10.38
CA ALA A 21 -5.38 5.18 -9.18
C ALA A 21 -4.02 5.71 -8.70
N PHE A 22 -3.00 4.84 -8.62
CA PHE A 22 -1.65 5.26 -8.26
C PHE A 22 -1.03 6.22 -9.30
N TYR A 23 -1.22 5.95 -10.58
CA TYR A 23 -0.71 6.81 -11.64
C TYR A 23 -1.31 8.22 -11.57
N GLU A 24 -2.63 8.35 -11.41
CA GLU A 24 -3.29 9.65 -11.31
C GLU A 24 -2.89 10.37 -10.01
N ALA A 25 -2.78 9.66 -8.87
CA ALA A 25 -2.30 10.25 -7.62
C ALA A 25 -0.86 10.81 -7.76
N ILE A 26 0.03 10.06 -8.41
CA ILE A 26 1.40 10.51 -8.69
C ILE A 26 1.40 11.75 -9.60
N LYS A 27 0.58 11.74 -10.62
CA LYS A 27 0.45 12.82 -11.60
C LYS A 27 -0.07 14.12 -10.97
N GLU A 28 -1.06 14.02 -10.07
CA GLU A 28 -1.62 15.18 -9.38
C GLU A 28 -0.63 15.86 -8.42
N LEU A 29 0.29 15.09 -7.84
CA LEU A 29 1.27 15.60 -6.87
C LEU A 29 2.51 16.19 -7.52
N SER A 30 2.70 16.00 -8.80
CA SER A 30 3.98 16.22 -9.45
C SER A 30 4.09 17.58 -10.13
N THR A 31 4.80 18.42 -9.46
CA THR A 31 5.66 19.44 -10.11
C THR A 31 7.09 18.98 -9.93
N SER A 32 7.99 19.24 -10.87
CA SER A 32 9.43 18.86 -10.86
C SER A 32 10.02 18.78 -9.44
N GLN A 33 10.01 17.61 -8.83
CA GLN A 33 10.46 17.37 -7.45
C GLN A 33 11.85 16.73 -7.46
N GLU A 34 12.53 16.79 -6.33
CA GLU A 34 13.93 16.37 -6.25
C GLU A 34 14.04 14.85 -6.04
N LEU A 35 13.41 14.31 -4.99
CA LEU A 35 13.58 12.92 -4.55
C LEU A 35 12.28 12.26 -4.18
N ALA A 36 12.07 11.03 -4.69
CA ALA A 36 11.05 10.11 -4.21
C ALA A 36 11.68 8.81 -3.70
N TYR A 37 11.08 8.23 -2.67
CA TYR A 37 11.30 6.85 -2.25
C TYR A 37 10.11 5.99 -2.66
N ASP A 38 10.37 4.82 -3.26
CA ASP A 38 9.40 3.78 -3.57
C ASP A 38 9.74 2.56 -2.68
N LEU A 39 8.95 2.37 -1.62
CA LEU A 39 9.21 1.41 -0.56
C LEU A 39 8.43 0.11 -0.82
N GLY A 40 9.14 -1.02 -0.91
CA GLY A 40 8.57 -2.28 -1.37
C GLY A 40 8.24 -2.22 -2.87
N CYS A 41 9.18 -1.75 -3.69
CA CYS A 41 8.91 -1.42 -5.10
C CYS A 41 8.52 -2.61 -5.98
N GLY A 42 8.64 -3.85 -5.50
CA GLY A 42 8.30 -5.06 -6.23
C GLY A 42 8.98 -5.15 -7.59
N SER A 43 8.20 -5.12 -8.66
CA SER A 43 8.71 -5.11 -10.05
C SER A 43 9.11 -3.73 -10.56
N GLY A 44 8.90 -2.67 -9.78
CA GLY A 44 9.28 -1.29 -10.10
C GLY A 44 8.25 -0.50 -10.91
N ILE A 45 6.98 -0.90 -10.91
CA ILE A 45 5.96 -0.21 -11.72
C ILE A 45 5.67 1.20 -11.21
N LEU A 46 5.60 1.41 -9.88
CA LEU A 46 5.36 2.72 -9.31
C LEU A 46 6.58 3.63 -9.50
N SER A 47 7.79 3.11 -9.33
CA SER A 47 9.02 3.82 -9.72
C SER A 47 9.03 4.23 -11.19
N PHE A 48 8.52 3.38 -12.09
CA PHE A 48 8.37 3.75 -13.50
C PHE A 48 7.39 4.93 -13.68
N PHE A 49 6.28 4.97 -12.95
CA PHE A 49 5.36 6.11 -12.99
C PHE A 49 6.01 7.40 -12.47
N LEU A 50 6.82 7.31 -11.42
CA LEU A 50 7.54 8.44 -10.85
C LEU A 50 8.60 9.05 -11.78
N ASN A 51 9.13 8.28 -12.74
CA ASN A 51 10.28 8.65 -13.56
C ASN A 51 10.17 10.04 -14.24
N SER A 52 8.97 10.42 -14.68
CA SER A 52 8.75 11.69 -15.38
C SER A 52 8.61 12.89 -14.45
N TYR A 53 8.55 12.68 -13.15
CA TYR A 53 8.18 13.70 -12.17
C TYR A 53 9.28 14.02 -11.17
N PHE A 54 10.26 13.14 -11.00
CA PHE A 54 11.33 13.26 -10.02
C PHE A 54 12.71 13.25 -10.67
N LYS A 55 13.64 14.02 -10.12
CA LYS A 55 15.04 14.04 -10.55
C LYS A 55 15.79 12.80 -10.07
N GLU A 56 15.43 12.29 -8.89
CA GLU A 56 16.01 11.10 -8.28
C GLU A 56 14.90 10.24 -7.68
N ILE A 57 14.95 8.93 -7.91
CA ILE A 57 14.03 7.95 -7.36
C ILE A 57 14.86 6.82 -6.78
N ILE A 58 14.63 6.49 -5.52
CA ILE A 58 15.26 5.36 -4.86
C ILE A 58 14.17 4.33 -4.57
N ALA A 59 14.24 3.21 -5.28
CA ALA A 59 13.31 2.09 -5.18
C ALA A 59 13.93 0.99 -4.32
N ILE A 60 13.30 0.67 -3.20
CA ILE A 60 13.82 -0.27 -2.22
C ILE A 60 12.95 -1.53 -2.22
N GLU A 61 13.60 -2.71 -2.32
CA GLU A 61 12.90 -4.00 -2.36
C GLU A 61 13.76 -5.08 -1.69
N GLN A 62 13.19 -5.73 -0.67
CA GLN A 62 13.91 -6.74 0.08
C GLN A 62 13.98 -8.10 -0.64
N ASP A 63 12.94 -8.51 -1.37
CA ASP A 63 12.96 -9.76 -2.11
C ASP A 63 13.94 -9.66 -3.29
N PHE A 64 14.94 -10.53 -3.26
CA PHE A 64 15.99 -10.54 -4.28
C PHE A 64 15.46 -10.77 -5.70
N LYS A 65 14.40 -11.59 -5.87
CA LYS A 65 13.86 -11.90 -7.21
C LYS A 65 13.06 -10.70 -7.74
N ALA A 66 12.25 -10.07 -6.89
CA ALA A 66 11.50 -8.86 -7.24
C ALA A 66 12.46 -7.71 -7.56
N SER A 67 13.44 -7.46 -6.71
CA SER A 67 14.49 -6.45 -6.93
C SER A 67 15.24 -6.66 -8.26
N ARG A 68 15.58 -7.91 -8.62
CA ARG A 68 16.17 -8.20 -9.93
C ARG A 68 15.24 -7.87 -11.10
N CYS A 69 13.94 -8.13 -10.95
CA CYS A 69 12.96 -7.74 -11.96
C CYS A 69 12.91 -6.22 -12.10
N ALA A 70 12.84 -5.49 -10.97
CA ALA A 70 12.86 -4.02 -10.97
C ALA A 70 14.11 -3.46 -11.63
N LYS A 71 15.30 -3.95 -11.26
CA LYS A 71 16.59 -3.55 -11.87
C LYS A 71 16.59 -3.73 -13.38
N GLU A 72 16.09 -4.86 -13.88
CA GLU A 72 16.03 -5.13 -15.30
C GLU A 72 14.99 -4.24 -16.02
N ASN A 73 13.83 -4.02 -15.41
CA ASN A 73 12.77 -3.19 -15.96
C ASN A 73 13.19 -1.70 -16.04
N LEU A 74 13.92 -1.24 -15.05
CA LEU A 74 14.23 0.19 -14.85
C LEU A 74 15.63 0.60 -15.33
N LYS A 75 16.45 -0.33 -15.83
CA LYS A 75 17.85 -0.10 -16.24
C LYS A 75 18.09 1.03 -17.26
N SER A 76 17.06 1.41 -18.03
CA SER A 76 17.17 2.49 -19.02
C SER A 76 16.93 3.89 -18.42
N PHE A 77 16.41 3.97 -17.21
CA PHE A 77 16.11 5.22 -16.52
C PHE A 77 17.27 5.61 -15.62
N LYS A 78 17.91 6.74 -15.93
CA LYS A 78 19.14 7.20 -15.24
C LYS A 78 18.87 7.80 -13.87
N ASN A 79 17.64 8.20 -13.61
CA ASN A 79 17.19 8.82 -12.38
C ASN A 79 16.55 7.84 -11.40
N ILE A 80 16.57 6.52 -11.70
CA ILE A 80 16.05 5.49 -10.80
C ILE A 80 17.18 4.59 -10.35
N GLU A 81 17.36 4.50 -9.04
CA GLU A 81 18.22 3.54 -8.39
C GLU A 81 17.38 2.45 -7.72
N VAL A 82 17.66 1.18 -7.99
CA VAL A 82 16.98 0.05 -7.32
C VAL A 82 17.95 -0.58 -6.32
N VAL A 83 17.58 -0.50 -5.05
CA VAL A 83 18.33 -1.04 -3.92
C VAL A 83 17.68 -2.35 -3.47
N ASN A 84 18.48 -3.41 -3.30
CA ASN A 84 17.99 -4.65 -2.71
C ASN A 84 18.34 -4.66 -1.23
N GLU A 85 17.41 -4.18 -0.42
CA GLU A 85 17.57 -4.01 1.02
C GLU A 85 16.20 -4.04 1.70
N ASP A 86 16.19 -4.34 2.99
CA ASP A 86 15.06 -4.15 3.88
C ASP A 86 14.92 -2.66 4.21
N VAL A 87 13.74 -2.08 3.99
CA VAL A 87 13.47 -0.65 4.24
C VAL A 87 13.81 -0.26 5.68
N LEU A 88 13.58 -1.15 6.65
CA LEU A 88 13.85 -0.90 8.06
C LEU A 88 15.37 -0.86 8.38
N LYS A 89 16.22 -1.35 7.47
CA LYS A 89 17.68 -1.35 7.60
C LYS A 89 18.36 -0.35 6.67
N TYR A 90 17.61 0.15 5.68
CA TYR A 90 18.14 1.08 4.70
C TYR A 90 18.56 2.40 5.37
N ASP A 91 19.78 2.86 5.07
CA ASP A 91 20.31 4.13 5.57
C ASP A 91 19.83 5.30 4.71
N PHE A 92 18.72 5.92 5.10
CA PHE A 92 18.17 7.08 4.42
C PHE A 92 19.05 8.30 4.63
N SER A 93 19.82 8.67 3.63
CA SER A 93 20.76 9.80 3.69
C SER A 93 20.15 11.17 3.37
N LYS A 94 18.99 11.21 2.74
CA LYS A 94 18.34 12.44 2.27
C LYS A 94 16.87 12.47 2.64
N LYS A 95 16.33 13.69 2.88
CA LYS A 95 14.89 13.91 2.97
C LYS A 95 14.26 13.99 1.58
N CYS A 96 13.14 13.31 1.38
CA CYS A 96 12.41 13.23 0.12
C CYS A 96 11.17 14.13 0.08
N ASP A 97 10.69 14.37 -1.13
CA ASP A 97 9.45 15.09 -1.39
C ASP A 97 8.24 14.15 -1.36
N LEU A 98 8.46 12.89 -1.72
CA LEU A 98 7.42 11.87 -1.78
C LEU A 98 7.93 10.52 -1.27
N ILE A 99 7.09 9.84 -0.53
CA ILE A 99 7.18 8.42 -0.25
C ILE A 99 6.01 7.74 -0.95
N VAL A 100 6.28 6.73 -1.76
CA VAL A 100 5.27 5.77 -2.23
C VAL A 100 5.49 4.48 -1.48
N CYS A 101 4.44 3.96 -0.85
CA CYS A 101 4.50 2.71 -0.09
C CYS A 101 3.22 1.92 -0.34
N GLU A 102 3.33 0.85 -1.11
CA GLU A 102 2.19 0.00 -1.44
C GLU A 102 2.50 -1.43 -0.98
N MET A 103 2.35 -1.64 0.31
CA MET A 103 2.41 -2.91 1.01
C MET A 103 1.14 -3.06 1.83
N LEU A 104 -0.01 -2.79 1.17
CA LEU A 104 -1.32 -2.69 1.81
C LEU A 104 -2.01 -4.05 1.85
N ASP A 105 -2.46 -4.42 3.02
CA ASP A 105 -3.39 -5.51 3.23
C ASP A 105 -4.65 -5.06 3.98
N THR A 106 -5.59 -5.95 4.15
CA THR A 106 -6.82 -5.66 4.89
C THR A 106 -6.52 -5.34 6.34
N ALA A 107 -6.88 -4.13 6.76
CA ALA A 107 -6.70 -3.60 8.11
C ALA A 107 -5.23 -3.45 8.56
N LEU A 108 -4.25 -3.53 7.66
CA LEU A 108 -2.79 -3.45 7.92
C LEU A 108 -2.31 -4.52 8.93
N ILE A 109 -2.71 -5.77 8.73
CA ILE A 109 -2.44 -6.85 9.68
C ILE A 109 -1.21 -7.67 9.28
N ASP A 110 -1.09 -8.02 8.01
CA ASP A 110 -0.12 -9.02 7.54
C ASP A 110 1.11 -8.40 6.86
N GLU A 111 0.97 -7.21 6.28
CA GLU A 111 2.06 -6.50 5.62
C GLU A 111 2.82 -5.58 6.59
N GLU A 112 4.07 -5.29 6.27
CA GLU A 112 4.94 -4.46 7.13
C GLU A 112 4.76 -2.95 6.92
N GLU A 113 3.62 -2.49 6.43
CA GLU A 113 3.34 -1.08 6.13
C GLU A 113 3.53 -0.17 7.34
N VAL A 114 2.98 -0.55 8.49
CA VAL A 114 3.03 0.26 9.71
C VAL A 114 4.46 0.52 10.20
N PRO A 115 5.31 -0.49 10.43
CA PRO A 115 6.69 -0.24 10.84
C PRO A 115 7.50 0.50 9.79
N VAL A 116 7.30 0.19 8.49
CA VAL A 116 7.99 0.84 7.38
C VAL A 116 7.65 2.32 7.30
N LEU A 117 6.36 2.68 7.34
CA LEU A 117 5.95 4.09 7.31
C LEU A 117 6.39 4.84 8.54
N ASN A 118 6.29 4.24 9.74
CA ASN A 118 6.76 4.86 10.98
C ASN A 118 8.27 5.15 10.95
N HIS A 119 9.05 4.31 10.26
CA HIS A 119 10.47 4.53 10.05
C HIS A 119 10.74 5.58 8.96
N ALA A 120 10.23 5.37 7.76
CA ALA A 120 10.56 6.17 6.58
C ALA A 120 10.04 7.61 6.65
N ARG A 121 8.91 7.85 7.31
CA ARG A 121 8.31 9.18 7.49
C ARG A 121 9.27 10.20 8.09
N ASN A 122 10.22 9.80 8.92
CA ASN A 122 11.24 10.68 9.50
C ASN A 122 12.14 11.33 8.44
N TYR A 123 12.18 10.75 7.24
CA TYR A 123 12.95 11.24 6.09
C TYR A 123 12.10 11.98 5.07
N LEU A 124 10.85 12.29 5.41
CA LEU A 124 10.01 13.17 4.61
C LEU A 124 10.35 14.63 4.89
N LYS A 125 10.34 15.48 3.85
CA LYS A 125 10.42 16.93 4.00
C LYS A 125 9.17 17.48 4.69
N GLU A 126 9.22 18.69 5.24
CA GLU A 126 8.10 19.32 5.96
C GLU A 126 6.78 19.37 5.13
N ASN A 127 6.90 19.60 3.82
CA ASN A 127 5.75 19.60 2.89
C ASN A 127 5.72 18.35 2.00
N GLY A 128 6.46 17.33 2.37
CA GLY A 128 6.49 16.07 1.64
C GLY A 128 5.18 15.30 1.79
N LYS A 129 4.94 14.38 0.89
CA LYS A 129 3.70 13.61 0.80
C LYS A 129 3.96 12.10 0.83
N ILE A 130 2.92 11.35 1.15
CA ILE A 130 2.91 9.89 1.10
C ILE A 130 1.77 9.45 0.19
N ILE A 131 2.03 8.48 -0.68
CA ILE A 131 1.02 7.82 -1.50
C ILE A 131 1.02 6.32 -1.15
N PRO A 132 -0.14 5.77 -0.76
CA PRO A 132 -1.41 6.46 -0.50
C PRO A 132 -1.32 7.36 0.73
N GLN A 133 -2.29 8.27 0.90
CA GLN A 133 -2.30 9.19 2.04
C GLN A 133 -2.74 8.53 3.34
N GLY A 134 -3.41 7.40 3.24
CA GLY A 134 -3.96 6.69 4.37
C GLY A 134 -5.02 5.68 3.97
N ILE A 135 -5.71 5.16 4.96
CA ILE A 135 -6.80 4.19 4.78
C ILE A 135 -8.00 4.51 5.65
N ILE A 136 -9.15 3.96 5.26
CA ILE A 136 -10.36 3.88 6.08
C ILE A 136 -10.74 2.42 6.21
N ASN A 137 -10.84 1.91 7.44
CA ASN A 137 -11.30 0.57 7.73
C ASN A 137 -12.76 0.56 8.14
N THR A 138 -13.56 -0.27 7.49
CA THR A 138 -14.96 -0.51 7.84
C THR A 138 -15.20 -1.95 8.24
N ILE A 139 -16.24 -2.15 9.03
CA ILE A 139 -16.63 -3.47 9.52
C ILE A 139 -18.15 -3.65 9.42
N GLU A 140 -18.58 -4.85 9.03
CA GLU A 140 -19.98 -5.25 8.93
C GLU A 140 -20.20 -6.64 9.55
N LEU A 141 -21.41 -6.85 10.10
CA LEU A 141 -21.84 -8.20 10.43
C LEU A 141 -22.09 -8.98 9.15
N ALA A 142 -21.65 -10.23 9.14
CA ALA A 142 -21.76 -11.09 7.97
C ALA A 142 -22.25 -12.50 8.29
N ARG A 143 -22.84 -13.12 7.26
CA ARG A 143 -23.06 -14.55 7.20
C ARG A 143 -22.24 -15.12 6.05
N LEU A 144 -21.34 -16.04 6.39
CA LEU A 144 -20.43 -16.72 5.50
C LEU A 144 -20.85 -18.19 5.35
N GLU A 145 -20.51 -18.78 4.22
CA GLU A 145 -20.70 -20.23 4.00
C GLU A 145 -19.58 -21.06 4.64
N ARG A 146 -18.47 -20.43 4.99
CA ARG A 146 -17.27 -21.05 5.56
C ARG A 146 -16.89 -20.35 6.86
N ASP A 147 -16.10 -21.00 7.69
CA ASP A 147 -15.77 -20.59 9.06
C ASP A 147 -14.27 -20.27 9.26
N TYR A 148 -13.57 -19.91 8.19
CA TYR A 148 -12.18 -19.49 8.25
C TYR A 148 -11.97 -18.13 7.57
N ILE A 149 -10.83 -17.49 7.83
CA ILE A 149 -10.48 -16.19 7.26
C ILE A 149 -10.33 -16.31 5.73
N HIS A 150 -10.96 -15.38 5.03
CA HIS A 150 -10.87 -15.23 3.57
C HIS A 150 -10.42 -13.83 3.23
N TYR A 151 -9.51 -13.74 2.28
CA TYR A 151 -9.01 -12.49 1.72
C TYR A 151 -9.55 -12.21 0.31
N ASP A 152 -10.39 -13.10 -0.23
CA ASP A 152 -10.89 -13.02 -1.60
C ASP A 152 -12.25 -12.32 -1.67
N GLU A 153 -12.47 -11.54 -2.72
CA GLU A 153 -13.75 -10.90 -3.03
C GLU A 153 -14.83 -11.90 -3.46
N ASP A 154 -14.45 -13.07 -3.96
CA ASP A 154 -15.33 -14.10 -4.49
C ASP A 154 -15.99 -14.97 -3.41
N VAL A 155 -15.83 -14.62 -2.14
CA VAL A 155 -16.50 -15.33 -1.05
C VAL A 155 -17.98 -14.96 -1.02
N ASN A 156 -18.85 -15.98 -1.04
CA ASN A 156 -20.29 -15.79 -0.85
C ASN A 156 -20.56 -15.27 0.57
N CYS A 157 -20.54 -13.95 0.69
CA CYS A 157 -20.66 -13.19 1.93
C CYS A 157 -21.94 -12.35 1.88
N LYS A 158 -22.86 -12.62 2.81
CA LYS A 158 -24.04 -11.79 2.97
C LYS A 158 -23.88 -10.84 4.14
N THR A 159 -23.80 -9.54 3.86
CA THR A 159 -23.77 -8.53 4.92
C THR A 159 -25.13 -8.39 5.61
N LEU A 160 -25.09 -8.22 6.91
CA LEU A 160 -26.27 -8.20 7.80
C LEU A 160 -26.37 -6.90 8.60
N SER A 161 -25.44 -5.98 8.43
CA SER A 161 -25.46 -4.64 9.00
C SER A 161 -25.07 -3.61 7.94
N LYS A 162 -25.16 -2.32 8.30
CA LYS A 162 -24.48 -1.25 7.56
C LYS A 162 -23.00 -1.29 7.91
N PRO A 163 -22.11 -0.86 6.99
CA PRO A 163 -20.70 -0.67 7.31
C PRO A 163 -20.55 0.41 8.40
N VAL A 164 -19.66 0.13 9.33
CA VAL A 164 -19.27 1.08 10.38
C VAL A 164 -17.78 1.36 10.21
N ILE A 165 -17.41 2.63 10.04
CA ILE A 165 -16.01 3.05 10.06
C ILE A 165 -15.51 2.86 11.49
N TYR A 166 -14.49 2.02 11.64
CA TYR A 166 -13.92 1.79 12.95
C TYR A 166 -12.51 2.35 13.09
N ASP A 167 -11.84 2.60 11.97
CA ASP A 167 -10.52 3.19 11.97
C ASP A 167 -10.31 4.05 10.72
N GLU A 168 -9.58 5.15 10.88
CA GLU A 168 -9.16 6.04 9.81
C GLU A 168 -7.73 6.49 10.12
N ILE A 169 -6.80 6.05 9.27
CA ILE A 169 -5.38 6.28 9.44
C ILE A 169 -4.88 7.25 8.38
N ASN A 170 -4.17 8.28 8.82
CA ASN A 170 -3.41 9.17 7.94
C ASN A 170 -1.93 8.80 8.08
N PHE A 171 -1.29 8.40 7.01
CA PHE A 171 0.08 7.91 7.00
C PHE A 171 1.14 9.00 7.26
N LEU A 172 0.75 10.27 7.26
CA LEU A 172 1.63 11.34 7.74
C LEU A 172 1.77 11.35 9.27
N ASN A 173 0.87 10.70 10.00
CA ASN A 173 0.91 10.61 11.45
C ASN A 173 1.62 9.33 11.90
N ASP A 174 2.02 9.31 13.18
CA ASP A 174 2.52 8.10 13.81
C ASP A 174 1.41 7.06 13.96
N ILE A 175 1.68 5.85 13.50
CA ILE A 175 0.70 4.77 13.48
C ILE A 175 1.01 3.86 14.68
N ASN A 176 0.03 3.72 15.57
CA ASN A 176 0.16 2.81 16.70
C ASN A 176 0.07 1.36 16.20
N PRO A 177 1.12 0.54 16.36
CA PRO A 177 1.09 -0.86 15.93
C PRO A 177 0.16 -1.74 16.82
N ASN A 178 -0.23 -1.24 17.98
CA ASN A 178 -1.13 -1.94 18.90
C ASN A 178 -2.49 -1.26 18.86
N PHE A 179 -3.44 -1.87 18.18
CA PHE A 179 -4.78 -1.33 18.01
C PHE A 179 -5.82 -2.21 18.73
N GLU A 180 -6.62 -1.59 19.59
CA GLU A 180 -7.76 -2.22 20.23
C GLU A 180 -8.95 -1.25 20.21
N LYS A 181 -10.12 -1.73 19.75
CA LYS A 181 -11.34 -0.93 19.72
C LYS A 181 -12.58 -1.77 19.97
N ILE A 182 -13.47 -1.29 20.83
CA ILE A 182 -14.79 -1.87 21.01
C ILE A 182 -15.75 -1.24 20.01
N ILE A 183 -16.37 -2.10 19.19
CA ILE A 183 -17.28 -1.67 18.13
C ILE A 183 -18.66 -2.29 18.37
N THR A 184 -19.70 -1.46 18.33
CA THR A 184 -21.08 -1.95 18.42
C THR A 184 -21.70 -1.99 17.02
N LEU A 185 -22.10 -3.17 16.61
CA LEU A 185 -22.76 -3.40 15.33
C LEU A 185 -24.24 -3.80 15.56
N LYS A 186 -25.12 -3.31 14.71
CA LYS A 186 -26.57 -3.60 14.75
C LYS A 186 -26.99 -4.34 13.50
N ALA A 187 -27.52 -5.54 13.67
CA ALA A 187 -28.10 -6.31 12.57
C ALA A 187 -29.34 -5.60 11.99
N ASN A 188 -29.47 -5.61 10.68
CA ASN A 188 -30.60 -5.00 9.96
C ASN A 188 -31.89 -5.83 10.11
N LYS A 189 -31.75 -7.12 10.45
CA LYS A 189 -32.85 -8.08 10.67
C LYS A 189 -32.37 -9.26 11.50
N ASP A 190 -33.30 -10.00 12.06
CA ASP A 190 -33.00 -11.25 12.72
C ASP A 190 -32.35 -12.24 11.74
N SER A 191 -31.14 -12.65 12.05
CA SER A 191 -30.35 -13.55 11.22
C SER A 191 -29.23 -14.21 12.03
N LEU A 192 -28.75 -15.34 11.54
CA LEU A 192 -27.55 -15.96 12.06
C LEU A 192 -26.35 -15.14 11.57
N VAL A 193 -25.56 -14.60 12.50
CA VAL A 193 -24.27 -13.98 12.26
C VAL A 193 -23.18 -14.98 12.65
N ASN A 194 -22.28 -15.28 11.72
CA ASN A 194 -21.14 -16.18 11.96
C ASN A 194 -19.81 -15.61 11.50
N GLY A 195 -19.77 -14.33 11.11
CA GLY A 195 -18.57 -13.66 10.68
C GLY A 195 -18.66 -12.14 10.64
N LEU A 196 -17.54 -11.54 10.33
CA LEU A 196 -17.38 -10.11 10.10
C LEU A 196 -16.78 -9.91 8.71
N LYS A 197 -17.25 -8.90 7.99
CA LYS A 197 -16.60 -8.40 6.78
C LYS A 197 -15.84 -7.14 7.14
N ILE A 198 -14.53 -7.16 6.92
CA ILE A 198 -13.66 -5.99 7.04
C ILE A 198 -13.32 -5.51 5.62
N THR A 199 -13.39 -4.21 5.40
CA THR A 199 -13.02 -3.60 4.12
C THR A 199 -12.09 -2.44 4.40
N THR A 200 -10.93 -2.44 3.75
CA THR A 200 -9.97 -1.35 3.77
C THR A 200 -10.11 -0.54 2.49
N ILE A 201 -10.30 0.75 2.63
CA ILE A 201 -10.43 1.73 1.54
C ILE A 201 -9.19 2.61 1.56
N THR A 202 -8.44 2.61 0.48
CA THR A 202 -7.23 3.42 0.31
C THR A 202 -7.62 4.86 -0.07
N LYS A 203 -6.87 5.85 0.47
CA LYS A 203 -7.10 7.30 0.29
C LYS A 203 -6.01 7.94 -0.53
#